data_696a69b015974abe4d1fee7c805b2d07
#
_entry.id   696a69b015974abe4d1fee7c805b2d07
#
_cell.length_a   1.000
_cell.length_b   1.000
_cell.length_c   1.000
_cell.angle_alpha   90.00
_cell.angle_beta   90.00
_cell.angle_gamma   90.00
#
_symmetry.space_group_name_H-M   'P 1'
#
loop_
_entity.id
_entity.type
_entity.pdbx_description
1 polymer ?
#
loop_
_entity_poly.entity_id
_entity_poly.type
_entity_poly.pdbx_seq_one_letter_code
_entity_poly.pdbx_strand_id
1 'polypeptide(L)'
;MDRLASALLNPRRIALIGGSSDPKRLTARAQVYLRKHGFTGDLFPINPSAETILGERAYARLADVPGEIDLAYLLLGTQHVEGQIAAVAEKRIPVAAILADGFAEAGPEGRALQERLLATAKAAGVRLLGPNSMGLVNLNARTACSVNAALEAESLPAGRIALVSQSGSMMGAIMARGAPRGMGFSHLIGTGNEADLTASEIAGM
;
A
#
# COMPACT_ATOMS: atom_id res chain seq x y z
N MET A 1 1.57 -20.85 1.46
CA MET A 1 1.97 -19.46 1.74
C MET A 1 1.16 -19.02 2.95
N ASP A 2 1.79 -18.46 3.96
CA ASP A 2 1.11 -17.91 5.12
C ASP A 2 0.12 -16.81 4.68
N ARG A 3 -0.97 -16.62 5.44
CA ARG A 3 -2.00 -15.61 5.14
C ARG A 3 -1.42 -14.20 5.02
N LEU A 4 -0.46 -13.85 5.90
CA LEU A 4 0.24 -12.58 5.86
C LEU A 4 1.04 -12.41 4.56
N ALA A 5 1.88 -13.40 4.21
CA ALA A 5 2.67 -13.37 2.99
C ALA A 5 1.79 -13.29 1.73
N SER A 6 0.66 -14.03 1.70
CA SER A 6 -0.29 -13.95 0.59
C SER A 6 -0.91 -12.56 0.47
N ALA A 7 -1.37 -12.00 1.58
CA ALA A 7 -2.01 -10.68 1.62
C ALA A 7 -1.04 -9.53 1.28
N LEU A 8 0.24 -9.67 1.63
CA LEU A 8 1.25 -8.66 1.33
C LEU A 8 1.80 -8.81 -0.09
N LEU A 9 2.17 -10.03 -0.50
CA LEU A 9 2.90 -10.24 -1.76
C LEU A 9 1.99 -10.42 -2.97
N ASN A 10 0.75 -10.88 -2.76
CA ASN A 10 -0.20 -11.16 -3.86
C ASN A 10 -1.65 -10.82 -3.49
N PRO A 11 -1.95 -9.60 -3.01
CA PRO A 11 -3.32 -9.23 -2.65
C PRO A 11 -4.23 -9.24 -3.88
N ARG A 12 -5.42 -9.79 -3.73
CA ARG A 12 -6.45 -9.85 -4.77
C ARG A 12 -7.62 -8.92 -4.49
N ARG A 13 -7.83 -8.55 -3.25
CA ARG A 13 -8.90 -7.68 -2.78
C ARG A 13 -8.32 -6.54 -1.95
N ILE A 14 -8.32 -5.33 -2.52
CA ILE A 14 -7.59 -4.18 -1.98
C ILE A 14 -8.55 -3.05 -1.64
N ALA A 15 -8.54 -2.60 -0.39
CA ALA A 15 -9.21 -1.38 0.03
C ALA A 15 -8.25 -0.18 -0.11
N LEU A 16 -8.71 0.88 -0.78
CA LEU A 16 -7.99 2.13 -0.94
C LEU A 16 -8.69 3.21 -0.09
N ILE A 17 -8.18 3.45 1.11
CA ILE A 17 -8.83 4.32 2.10
C ILE A 17 -8.32 5.75 1.93
N GLY A 18 -9.22 6.67 1.55
CA GLY A 18 -8.89 8.08 1.30
C GLY A 18 -8.39 8.37 -0.13
N GLY A 19 -8.58 7.43 -1.06
CA GLY A 19 -8.27 7.64 -2.48
C GLY A 19 -9.04 8.83 -3.07
N SER A 20 -8.40 9.57 -3.99
CA SER A 20 -8.97 10.74 -4.65
C SER A 20 -9.65 10.38 -5.96
N SER A 21 -10.75 11.05 -6.28
CA SER A 21 -11.38 11.03 -7.61
C SER A 21 -10.62 11.86 -8.66
N ASP A 22 -9.74 12.78 -8.23
CA ASP A 22 -8.86 13.53 -9.13
C ASP A 22 -7.61 12.70 -9.46
N PRO A 23 -7.44 12.22 -10.71
CA PRO A 23 -6.34 11.34 -11.11
C PRO A 23 -4.96 12.00 -11.01
N LYS A 24 -4.90 13.32 -10.90
CA LYS A 24 -3.64 14.07 -10.75
C LYS A 24 -3.10 14.05 -9.31
N ARG A 25 -3.94 13.75 -8.34
CA ARG A 25 -3.52 13.71 -6.94
C ARG A 25 -2.70 12.46 -6.62
N LEU A 26 -1.74 12.61 -5.71
CA LEU A 26 -0.91 11.51 -5.22
C LEU A 26 -1.75 10.33 -4.72
N THR A 27 -2.83 10.61 -3.97
CA THR A 27 -3.71 9.61 -3.39
C THR A 27 -4.60 8.87 -4.40
N ALA A 28 -4.66 9.31 -5.67
CA ALA A 28 -5.32 8.59 -6.76
C ALA A 28 -4.40 7.56 -7.43
N ARG A 29 -3.07 7.77 -7.35
CA ARG A 29 -2.08 7.01 -8.15
C ARG A 29 -2.16 5.51 -7.94
N ALA A 30 -2.38 5.05 -6.72
CA ALA A 30 -2.48 3.61 -6.46
C ALA A 30 -3.60 2.95 -7.28
N GLN A 31 -4.78 3.57 -7.37
CA GLN A 31 -5.88 3.07 -8.19
C GLN A 31 -5.57 3.17 -9.68
N VAL A 32 -5.04 4.32 -10.12
CA VAL A 32 -4.64 4.55 -11.52
C VAL A 32 -3.64 3.49 -11.97
N TYR A 33 -2.58 3.24 -11.20
CA TYR A 33 -1.54 2.30 -11.58
C TYR A 33 -1.98 0.85 -11.50
N LEU A 34 -2.81 0.47 -10.53
CA LEU A 34 -3.41 -0.87 -10.49
C LEU A 34 -4.17 -1.16 -11.80
N ARG A 35 -5.04 -0.26 -12.25
CA ARG A 35 -5.80 -0.46 -13.49
C ARG A 35 -4.93 -0.33 -14.74
N LYS A 36 -4.00 0.64 -14.78
CA LYS A 36 -3.07 0.82 -15.90
C LYS A 36 -2.23 -0.43 -16.15
N HIS A 37 -1.72 -1.07 -15.11
CA HIS A 37 -0.88 -2.27 -15.24
C HIS A 37 -1.67 -3.59 -15.25
N GLY A 38 -3.00 -3.53 -15.37
CA GLY A 38 -3.84 -4.67 -15.65
C GLY A 38 -4.19 -5.52 -14.43
N PHE A 39 -4.27 -4.92 -13.25
CA PHE A 39 -4.79 -5.61 -12.06
C PHE A 39 -6.25 -6.03 -12.28
N THR A 40 -6.52 -7.33 -12.12
CA THR A 40 -7.84 -7.94 -12.34
C THR A 40 -8.57 -8.28 -11.04
N GLY A 41 -7.95 -7.99 -9.88
CA GLY A 41 -8.59 -8.18 -8.58
C GLY A 41 -9.61 -7.07 -8.27
N ASP A 42 -10.26 -7.22 -7.14
CA ASP A 42 -11.28 -6.28 -6.68
C ASP A 42 -10.64 -5.07 -5.99
N LEU A 43 -11.12 -3.87 -6.35
CA LEU A 43 -10.75 -2.61 -5.71
C LEU A 43 -11.95 -2.02 -4.98
N PHE A 44 -11.71 -1.58 -3.76
CA PHE A 44 -12.70 -0.97 -2.90
C PHE A 44 -12.21 0.42 -2.44
N PRO A 45 -12.47 1.47 -3.23
CA PRO A 45 -12.23 2.83 -2.76
C PRO A 45 -13.14 3.16 -1.58
N ILE A 46 -12.55 3.67 -0.49
CA ILE A 46 -13.29 4.10 0.70
C ILE A 46 -13.24 5.62 0.77
N ASN A 47 -14.41 6.24 0.56
CA ASN A 47 -14.54 7.70 0.61
C ASN A 47 -15.99 8.07 0.91
N PRO A 48 -16.28 8.76 2.04
CA PRO A 48 -17.65 9.10 2.43
C PRO A 48 -18.31 10.15 1.53
N SER A 49 -17.54 10.83 0.67
CA SER A 49 -18.01 11.94 -0.16
C SER A 49 -18.24 11.58 -1.63
N ALA A 50 -18.07 10.30 -2.01
CA ALA A 50 -18.18 9.87 -3.41
C ALA A 50 -18.86 8.50 -3.53
N GLU A 51 -19.75 8.35 -4.51
CA GLU A 51 -20.34 7.05 -4.86
C GLU A 51 -19.45 6.24 -5.80
N THR A 52 -18.61 6.92 -6.58
CA THR A 52 -17.65 6.32 -7.50
C THR A 52 -16.33 7.06 -7.46
N ILE A 53 -15.22 6.35 -7.56
CA ILE A 53 -13.87 6.90 -7.71
C ILE A 53 -13.20 6.23 -8.89
N LEU A 54 -12.84 7.00 -9.90
CA LEU A 54 -12.15 6.55 -11.11
C LEU A 54 -12.79 5.29 -11.74
N GLY A 55 -14.14 5.28 -11.80
CA GLY A 55 -14.92 4.20 -12.40
C GLY A 55 -15.23 3.00 -11.47
N GLU A 56 -14.65 2.94 -10.28
CA GLU A 56 -14.98 1.92 -9.28
C GLU A 56 -16.06 2.41 -8.32
N ARG A 57 -16.93 1.51 -7.88
CA ARG A 57 -17.87 1.82 -6.79
C ARG A 57 -17.11 2.16 -5.53
N ALA A 58 -17.38 3.30 -4.94
CA ALA A 58 -16.84 3.69 -3.64
C ALA A 58 -17.80 3.33 -2.50
N TYR A 59 -17.22 3.14 -1.33
CA TYR A 59 -17.95 2.83 -0.10
C TYR A 59 -17.70 3.93 0.93
N ALA A 60 -18.74 4.34 1.64
CA ALA A 60 -18.60 5.38 2.66
C ALA A 60 -17.71 4.91 3.82
N ARG A 61 -17.80 3.64 4.19
CA ARG A 61 -17.06 3.02 5.29
C ARG A 61 -16.50 1.67 4.86
N LEU A 62 -15.38 1.29 5.46
CA LEU A 62 -14.75 0.00 5.22
C LEU A 62 -15.67 -1.18 5.59
N ALA A 63 -16.50 -1.03 6.62
CA ALA A 63 -17.47 -2.03 7.06
C ALA A 63 -18.52 -2.38 5.99
N ASP A 64 -18.83 -1.43 5.09
CA ASP A 64 -19.85 -1.60 4.05
C ASP A 64 -19.34 -2.41 2.84
N VAL A 65 -18.03 -2.69 2.77
CA VAL A 65 -17.43 -3.50 1.69
C VAL A 65 -17.82 -4.97 1.86
N PRO A 66 -18.33 -5.65 0.81
CA PRO A 66 -18.71 -7.06 0.90
C PRO A 66 -17.48 -7.99 0.94
N GLY A 67 -17.57 -9.06 1.73
CA GLY A 67 -16.56 -10.12 1.78
C GLY A 67 -15.26 -9.73 2.50
N GLU A 68 -14.23 -10.54 2.31
CA GLU A 68 -12.91 -10.34 2.90
C GLU A 68 -12.08 -9.34 2.07
N ILE A 69 -11.06 -8.75 2.68
CA ILE A 69 -10.08 -7.86 2.07
C ILE A 69 -8.70 -8.35 2.47
N ASP A 70 -7.77 -8.38 1.53
CA ASP A 70 -6.40 -8.83 1.77
C ASP A 70 -5.53 -7.69 2.30
N LEU A 71 -5.65 -6.51 1.68
CA LEU A 71 -4.80 -5.35 1.95
C LEU A 71 -5.64 -4.08 2.06
N ALA A 72 -5.38 -3.29 3.09
CA ALA A 72 -5.83 -1.91 3.17
C ALA A 72 -4.66 -0.96 2.87
N TYR A 73 -4.80 -0.05 1.90
CA TYR A 73 -3.83 1.00 1.70
C TYR A 73 -4.41 2.34 2.17
N LEU A 74 -3.84 2.90 3.23
CA LEU A 74 -4.27 4.15 3.85
C LEU A 74 -3.60 5.31 3.12
N LEU A 75 -4.39 6.01 2.31
CA LEU A 75 -4.02 7.17 1.49
C LEU A 75 -4.52 8.47 2.16
N LEU A 76 -4.39 8.55 3.46
CA LEU A 76 -4.90 9.63 4.32
C LEU A 76 -3.76 10.46 4.90
N GLY A 77 -4.06 11.67 5.36
CA GLY A 77 -3.11 12.44 6.17
C GLY A 77 -2.90 11.79 7.55
N THR A 78 -1.73 12.04 8.12
CA THR A 78 -1.19 11.41 9.33
C THR A 78 -2.17 11.40 10.51
N GLN A 79 -2.89 12.52 10.72
CA GLN A 79 -3.86 12.69 11.81
C GLN A 79 -5.09 11.75 11.71
N HIS A 80 -5.32 11.12 10.56
CA HIS A 80 -6.47 10.23 10.33
C HIS A 80 -6.09 8.74 10.33
N VAL A 81 -4.79 8.41 10.33
CA VAL A 81 -4.31 7.03 10.17
C VAL A 81 -4.72 6.15 11.34
N GLU A 82 -4.44 6.60 12.58
CA GLU A 82 -4.70 5.82 13.79
C GLU A 82 -6.18 5.43 13.92
N GLY A 83 -7.10 6.37 13.60
CA GLY A 83 -8.54 6.12 13.65
C GLY A 83 -9.05 5.08 12.64
N GLN A 84 -8.26 4.73 11.62
CA GLN A 84 -8.65 3.70 10.65
C GLN A 84 -8.23 2.28 11.07
N ILE A 85 -7.28 2.13 11.97
CA ILE A 85 -6.78 0.81 12.37
C ILE A 85 -7.87 -0.03 13.04
N ALA A 86 -8.75 0.57 13.82
CA ALA A 86 -9.90 -0.14 14.39
C ALA A 86 -10.81 -0.73 13.30
N ALA A 87 -11.15 0.06 12.27
CA ALA A 87 -11.99 -0.40 11.16
C ALA A 87 -11.29 -1.49 10.33
N VAL A 88 -9.97 -1.40 10.14
CA VAL A 88 -9.15 -2.43 9.48
C VAL A 88 -9.21 -3.73 10.28
N ALA A 89 -9.09 -3.66 11.61
CA ALA A 89 -9.17 -4.79 12.51
C ALA A 89 -10.56 -5.45 12.54
N GLU A 90 -11.62 -4.64 12.66
CA GLU A 90 -13.01 -5.13 12.62
C GLU A 90 -13.30 -5.90 11.31
N LYS A 91 -12.73 -5.42 10.20
CA LYS A 91 -12.82 -6.08 8.88
C LYS A 91 -11.87 -7.28 8.76
N ARG A 92 -11.03 -7.56 9.76
CA ARG A 92 -10.05 -8.65 9.82
C ARG A 92 -9.04 -8.61 8.66
N ILE A 93 -8.66 -7.40 8.22
CA ILE A 93 -7.67 -7.22 7.18
C ILE A 93 -6.28 -7.46 7.78
N PRO A 94 -5.48 -8.39 7.24
CA PRO A 94 -4.23 -8.78 7.87
C PRO A 94 -3.12 -7.71 7.77
N VAL A 95 -3.16 -6.87 6.73
CA VAL A 95 -2.11 -5.87 6.44
C VAL A 95 -2.71 -4.50 6.14
N ALA A 96 -2.17 -3.48 6.79
CA ALA A 96 -2.39 -2.07 6.46
C ALA A 96 -1.09 -1.44 5.96
N ALA A 97 -1.06 -1.02 4.70
CA ALA A 97 -0.01 -0.17 4.16
C ALA A 97 -0.36 1.30 4.43
N ILE A 98 0.62 2.12 4.82
CA ILE A 98 0.39 3.51 5.25
C ILE A 98 1.28 4.44 4.45
N LEU A 99 0.64 5.28 3.59
CA LEU A 99 1.35 6.27 2.78
C LEU A 99 1.87 7.44 3.61
N ALA A 100 1.10 7.90 4.60
CA ALA A 100 1.41 9.11 5.36
C ALA A 100 2.82 9.09 5.95
N ASP A 101 3.48 10.23 5.88
CA ASP A 101 4.70 10.62 6.58
C ASP A 101 4.37 11.38 7.88
N GLY A 102 5.35 12.02 8.52
CA GLY A 102 5.14 12.79 9.76
C GLY A 102 5.17 11.91 11.02
N PHE A 103 5.74 10.73 10.95
CA PHE A 103 5.94 9.79 12.05
C PHE A 103 7.38 9.89 12.61
N ALA A 104 8.02 8.77 12.90
CA ALA A 104 9.34 8.77 13.57
C ALA A 104 10.42 9.55 12.82
N GLU A 105 10.34 9.70 11.51
CA GLU A 105 11.24 10.50 10.69
C GLU A 105 11.07 12.02 10.90
N ALA A 106 9.93 12.45 11.42
CA ALA A 106 9.65 13.87 11.70
C ALA A 106 10.12 14.33 13.08
N GLY A 107 10.70 13.43 13.90
CA GLY A 107 11.23 13.76 15.21
C GLY A 107 10.49 13.16 16.40
N PRO A 108 10.69 13.67 17.62
CA PRO A 108 10.19 13.02 18.85
C PRO A 108 8.67 12.87 18.92
N GLU A 109 7.92 13.88 18.51
CA GLU A 109 6.44 13.85 18.50
C GLU A 109 5.92 12.82 17.51
N GLY A 110 6.51 12.79 16.31
CA GLY A 110 6.18 11.80 15.28
C GLY A 110 6.54 10.38 15.72
N ARG A 111 7.64 10.20 16.45
CA ARG A 111 8.02 8.91 17.04
C ARG A 111 6.98 8.43 18.05
N ALA A 112 6.55 9.29 18.97
CA ALA A 112 5.50 8.96 19.92
C ALA A 112 4.17 8.58 19.23
N LEU A 113 3.83 9.26 18.13
CA LEU A 113 2.67 8.92 17.30
C LEU A 113 2.82 7.53 16.67
N GLN A 114 3.98 7.22 16.11
CA GLN A 114 4.28 5.92 15.53
C GLN A 114 4.19 4.78 16.56
N GLU A 115 4.71 4.99 17.76
CA GLU A 115 4.65 4.00 18.85
C GLU A 115 3.20 3.71 19.26
N ARG A 116 2.35 4.74 19.39
CA ARG A 116 0.91 4.55 19.66
C ARG A 116 0.21 3.80 18.54
N LEU A 117 0.47 4.19 17.28
CA LEU A 117 -0.09 3.52 16.12
C LEU A 117 0.29 2.03 16.10
N LEU A 118 1.55 1.71 16.36
CA LEU A 118 2.05 0.34 16.42
C LEU A 118 1.39 -0.45 17.55
N ALA A 119 1.25 0.15 18.73
CA ALA A 119 0.58 -0.48 19.87
C ALA A 119 -0.89 -0.81 19.54
N THR A 120 -1.60 0.14 18.93
CA THR A 120 -2.99 -0.04 18.48
C THR A 120 -3.10 -1.17 17.45
N ALA A 121 -2.23 -1.19 16.45
CA ALA A 121 -2.23 -2.22 15.40
C ALA A 121 -1.91 -3.61 15.97
N LYS A 122 -0.90 -3.73 16.85
CA LYS A 122 -0.55 -4.99 17.51
C LYS A 122 -1.70 -5.54 18.37
N ALA A 123 -2.32 -4.68 19.16
CA ALA A 123 -3.47 -5.07 19.98
C ALA A 123 -4.66 -5.57 19.13
N ALA A 124 -4.79 -5.02 17.92
CA ALA A 124 -5.83 -5.37 16.96
C ALA A 124 -5.47 -6.54 16.03
N GLY A 125 -4.24 -7.07 16.08
CA GLY A 125 -3.76 -8.15 15.22
C GLY A 125 -3.54 -7.73 13.76
N VAL A 126 -3.33 -6.43 13.50
CA VAL A 126 -3.06 -5.88 12.16
C VAL A 126 -1.57 -5.66 11.99
N ARG A 127 -0.99 -6.13 10.86
CA ARG A 127 0.42 -5.87 10.52
C ARG A 127 0.51 -4.58 9.70
N LEU A 128 1.55 -3.79 9.94
CA LEU A 128 1.76 -2.50 9.29
C LEU A 128 2.91 -2.55 8.27
N LEU A 129 2.65 -2.11 7.04
CA LEU A 129 3.68 -1.76 6.06
C LEU A 129 3.85 -0.23 6.07
N GLY A 130 4.97 0.25 6.58
CA GLY A 130 5.22 1.67 6.78
C GLY A 130 5.28 2.05 8.26
N PRO A 131 4.85 3.26 8.66
CA PRO A 131 4.32 4.34 7.82
C PRO A 131 5.35 4.91 6.82
N ASN A 132 4.99 5.96 6.09
CA ASN A 132 5.82 6.56 5.04
C ASN A 132 6.18 5.54 3.93
N SER A 133 5.23 4.65 3.61
CA SER A 133 5.40 3.60 2.60
C SER A 133 4.77 4.00 1.27
N MET A 134 5.54 3.90 0.18
CA MET A 134 4.99 4.09 -1.17
C MET A 134 4.16 2.90 -1.67
N GLY A 135 3.96 1.87 -0.85
CA GLY A 135 3.17 0.70 -1.19
C GLY A 135 3.98 -0.45 -1.76
N LEU A 136 3.32 -1.31 -2.52
CA LEU A 136 3.87 -2.55 -3.04
C LEU A 136 3.50 -2.79 -4.52
N VAL A 137 4.37 -3.52 -5.20
CA VAL A 137 4.20 -3.92 -6.60
C VAL A 137 4.53 -5.40 -6.73
N ASN A 138 3.68 -6.17 -7.41
CA ASN A 138 3.97 -7.51 -7.90
C ASN A 138 3.70 -7.51 -9.42
N LEU A 139 4.77 -7.44 -10.23
CA LEU A 139 4.64 -7.34 -11.68
C LEU A 139 4.16 -8.65 -12.31
N ASN A 140 4.51 -9.80 -11.73
CA ASN A 140 4.05 -11.10 -12.21
C ASN A 140 2.53 -11.27 -12.02
N ALA A 141 1.96 -10.68 -10.96
CA ALA A 141 0.53 -10.68 -10.68
C ALA A 141 -0.19 -9.41 -11.17
N ARG A 142 0.53 -8.49 -11.85
CA ARG A 142 0.02 -7.20 -12.32
C ARG A 142 -0.55 -6.32 -11.20
N THR A 143 -0.06 -6.46 -9.99
CA THR A 143 -0.48 -5.68 -8.82
C THR A 143 0.46 -4.50 -8.64
N ALA A 144 0.05 -3.31 -9.07
CA ALA A 144 0.83 -2.07 -8.93
C ALA A 144 0.17 -1.16 -7.87
N CYS A 145 0.05 -1.66 -6.63
CA CYS A 145 -0.53 -0.95 -5.50
C CYS A 145 0.48 0.02 -4.85
N SER A 146 0.82 1.08 -5.57
CA SER A 146 1.85 2.03 -5.15
C SER A 146 1.56 3.43 -5.71
N VAL A 147 2.12 4.45 -5.06
CA VAL A 147 2.06 5.85 -5.53
C VAL A 147 3.35 6.30 -6.25
N ASN A 148 4.31 5.39 -6.46
CA ASN A 148 5.60 5.70 -7.04
C ASN A 148 5.48 6.13 -8.50
N ALA A 149 6.00 7.31 -8.84
CA ALA A 149 5.91 7.87 -10.19
C ALA A 149 6.59 7.02 -11.29
N ALA A 150 7.53 6.14 -10.94
CA ALA A 150 8.13 5.24 -11.91
C ALA A 150 7.11 4.27 -12.57
N LEU A 151 5.93 4.09 -11.94
CA LEU A 151 4.80 3.35 -12.50
C LEU A 151 4.03 4.11 -13.59
N GLU A 152 4.41 5.36 -13.88
CA GLU A 152 3.92 6.09 -15.06
C GLU A 152 4.46 5.52 -16.38
N ALA A 153 5.51 4.70 -16.35
CA ALA A 153 6.01 4.00 -17.52
C ALA A 153 4.88 3.18 -18.20
N GLU A 154 4.89 3.13 -19.53
CA GLU A 154 3.87 2.41 -20.30
C GLU A 154 3.91 0.90 -20.05
N SER A 155 5.11 0.36 -19.87
CA SER A 155 5.32 -1.05 -19.56
C SER A 155 6.47 -1.22 -18.56
N LEU A 156 6.36 -2.25 -17.76
CA LEU A 156 7.38 -2.64 -16.79
C LEU A 156 7.69 -4.13 -17.00
N PRO A 157 8.96 -4.50 -17.23
CA PRO A 157 9.32 -5.89 -17.45
C PRO A 157 9.13 -6.69 -16.15
N ALA A 158 8.24 -7.68 -16.19
CA ALA A 158 8.14 -8.69 -15.15
C ALA A 158 9.38 -9.60 -15.18
N GLY A 159 9.79 -10.11 -14.02
CA GLY A 159 10.99 -10.93 -13.93
C GLY A 159 11.17 -11.60 -12.57
N ARG A 160 12.43 -11.78 -12.16
CA ARG A 160 12.80 -12.59 -10.99
C ARG A 160 13.44 -11.79 -9.86
N ILE A 161 13.66 -10.48 -10.02
CA ILE A 161 14.33 -9.65 -9.02
C ILE A 161 13.26 -9.10 -8.07
N ALA A 162 13.37 -9.42 -6.80
CA ALA A 162 12.62 -8.75 -5.74
C ALA A 162 13.45 -7.60 -5.15
N LEU A 163 12.82 -6.47 -4.93
CA LEU A 163 13.44 -5.30 -4.30
C LEU A 163 12.59 -4.87 -3.10
N VAL A 164 13.16 -4.92 -1.92
CA VAL A 164 12.57 -4.39 -0.69
C VAL A 164 13.43 -3.22 -0.24
N SER A 165 12.82 -2.06 0.01
CA SER A 165 13.55 -0.83 0.29
C SER A 165 12.79 0.08 1.25
N GLN A 166 13.49 0.66 2.22
CA GLN A 166 12.94 1.73 3.06
C GLN A 166 12.68 2.99 2.24
N SER A 167 13.54 3.28 1.27
CA SER A 167 13.42 4.47 0.42
C SER A 167 12.55 4.21 -0.80
N GLY A 168 11.35 4.78 -0.79
CA GLY A 168 10.46 4.72 -1.96
C GLY A 168 11.02 5.41 -3.19
N SER A 169 11.77 6.51 -3.04
CA SER A 169 12.44 7.19 -4.16
C SER A 169 13.57 6.35 -4.75
N MET A 170 14.35 5.65 -3.91
CA MET A 170 15.38 4.72 -4.38
C MET A 170 14.76 3.53 -5.13
N MET A 171 13.68 2.97 -4.60
CA MET A 171 12.90 1.91 -5.28
C MET A 171 12.48 2.35 -6.67
N GLY A 172 11.91 3.55 -6.80
CA GLY A 172 11.52 4.12 -8.09
C GLY A 172 12.70 4.36 -9.03
N ALA A 173 13.82 4.87 -8.52
CA ALA A 173 15.02 5.14 -9.29
C ALA A 173 15.65 3.84 -9.85
N ILE A 174 15.71 2.78 -9.05
CA ILE A 174 16.21 1.46 -9.46
C ILE A 174 15.29 0.86 -10.54
N MET A 175 13.97 0.93 -10.34
CA MET A 175 12.99 0.46 -11.33
C MET A 175 13.11 1.23 -12.65
N ALA A 176 13.10 2.56 -12.60
CA ALA A 176 13.15 3.41 -13.79
C ALA A 176 14.46 3.26 -14.59
N ARG A 177 15.58 2.99 -13.91
CA ARG A 177 16.88 2.78 -14.57
C ARG A 177 17.13 1.34 -14.98
N GLY A 178 16.56 0.40 -14.26
CA GLY A 178 16.73 -1.04 -14.50
C GLY A 178 15.86 -1.55 -15.65
N ALA A 179 14.61 -1.13 -15.72
CA ALA A 179 13.66 -1.61 -16.72
C ALA A 179 14.15 -1.39 -18.17
N PRO A 180 14.66 -0.20 -18.59
CA PRO A 180 15.20 -0.01 -19.93
C PRO A 180 16.46 -0.82 -20.23
N ARG A 181 17.11 -1.36 -19.19
CA ARG A 181 18.30 -2.23 -19.30
C ARG A 181 17.96 -3.71 -19.25
N GLY A 182 16.68 -4.05 -19.36
CA GLY A 182 16.20 -5.44 -19.36
C GLY A 182 16.12 -6.08 -17.96
N MET A 183 16.25 -5.31 -16.87
CA MET A 183 16.02 -5.83 -15.53
C MET A 183 14.54 -6.05 -15.30
N GLY A 184 14.12 -7.31 -15.20
CA GLY A 184 12.75 -7.69 -14.84
C GLY A 184 12.59 -7.84 -13.34
N PHE A 185 11.58 -7.18 -12.79
CA PHE A 185 11.26 -7.28 -11.35
C PHE A 185 10.06 -8.19 -11.12
N SER A 186 10.10 -8.96 -10.03
CA SER A 186 8.95 -9.70 -9.51
C SER A 186 8.16 -8.83 -8.54
N HIS A 187 8.82 -8.38 -7.48
CA HIS A 187 8.24 -7.56 -6.43
C HIS A 187 9.08 -6.31 -6.18
N LEU A 188 8.38 -5.21 -5.85
CA LEU A 188 9.00 -4.01 -5.31
C LEU A 188 8.15 -3.55 -4.13
N ILE A 189 8.75 -3.49 -2.94
CA ILE A 189 8.04 -3.19 -1.70
C ILE A 189 8.75 -2.05 -0.97
N GLY A 190 8.00 -0.98 -0.74
CA GLY A 190 8.47 0.16 0.05
C GLY A 190 8.13 -0.03 1.51
N THR A 191 9.12 -0.24 2.38
CA THR A 191 8.86 -0.47 3.80
C THR A 191 8.73 0.80 4.62
N GLY A 192 9.20 1.94 4.09
CA GLY A 192 9.13 3.22 4.80
C GLY A 192 9.88 3.18 6.13
N ASN A 193 9.22 3.58 7.22
CA ASN A 193 9.82 3.68 8.55
C ASN A 193 10.04 2.32 9.25
N GLU A 194 9.51 1.22 8.70
CA GLU A 194 9.60 -0.12 9.30
C GLU A 194 9.12 -0.18 10.76
N ALA A 195 7.98 0.44 11.03
CA ALA A 195 7.44 0.42 12.40
C ALA A 195 7.06 -0.99 12.88
N ASP A 196 6.66 -1.88 11.94
CA ASP A 196 6.29 -3.28 12.19
C ASP A 196 6.97 -4.22 11.19
N LEU A 197 6.47 -4.30 9.95
CA LEU A 197 7.06 -5.15 8.92
C LEU A 197 8.40 -4.58 8.45
N THR A 198 9.47 -5.35 8.64
CA THR A 198 10.83 -4.97 8.23
C THR A 198 11.21 -5.55 6.88
N ALA A 199 12.21 -4.96 6.22
CA ALA A 199 12.74 -5.48 4.96
C ALA A 199 13.23 -6.92 5.10
N SER A 200 13.87 -7.27 6.22
CA SER A 200 14.36 -8.62 6.48
C SER A 200 13.24 -9.65 6.64
N GLU A 201 12.14 -9.28 7.31
CA GLU A 201 10.97 -10.16 7.46
C GLU A 201 10.30 -10.40 6.10
N ILE A 202 10.11 -9.34 5.30
CA ILE A 202 9.48 -9.43 3.98
C ILE A 202 10.36 -10.25 3.01
N ALA A 203 11.68 -10.11 3.08
CA ALA A 203 12.59 -10.88 2.25
C ALA A 203 12.61 -12.39 2.59
N GLY A 204 12.15 -12.76 3.79
CA GLY A 204 12.01 -14.14 4.23
C GLY A 204 10.67 -14.81 3.88
N MET A 205 9.72 -14.04 3.30
CA MET A 205 8.40 -14.54 2.88
C MET A 205 8.46 -15.15 1.48
#